data_9a805b57f838a1f667afc8aec0c325e2
#
_entry.id   9a805b57f838a1f667afc8aec0c325e2
#
_cell.length_a   1.000
_cell.length_b   1.000
_cell.length_c   1.000
_cell.angle_alpha   90.00
_cell.angle_beta   90.00
_cell.angle_gamma   90.00
#
_symmetry.space_group_name_H-M   'P 1'
#
loop_
_entity.id
_entity.type
_entity.pdbx_description
1 polymer ?
#
loop_
_entity_poly.entity_id
_entity_poly.type
_entity_poly.pdbx_seq_one_letter_code
_entity_poly.pdbx_strand_id
1 'polypeptide(L)'
;RLSLVGSEMCIRDSQKMNEWYKGDGWYSDGPEISFDYYNAYVIHPMMVEVTEAIKDTPIHKPVSFDLAFRRMQRYNVIIERLISPEGAYPAVGRSMTYRLAAFQSLGLSAWKYGLPETLTNGQVRSALTTVMKRMFSQDGNFNKEGFLQLGFVGHQPNLADYYTDNGSLYMTSLGFLPLGLPADHPFWTSPAEEWTSLRAWGGKVFPKDYHESIMK
;
A
#
# COMPACT_ATOMS: atom_id res chain seq x y z
N ARG A 1 8.78 -12.84 24.86
CA ARG A 1 9.34 -11.60 25.44
C ARG A 1 10.08 -10.88 24.33
N LEU A 2 9.50 -9.82 23.78
CA LEU A 2 10.25 -8.83 23.03
C LEU A 2 11.37 -8.34 23.99
N SER A 3 12.62 -8.41 23.56
CA SER A 3 13.72 -7.92 24.38
C SER A 3 13.51 -6.40 24.57
N LEU A 4 13.88 -5.85 25.71
CA LEU A 4 13.81 -4.41 26.01
C LEU A 4 14.42 -3.58 24.86
N VAL A 5 15.51 -4.03 24.27
CA VAL A 5 16.20 -3.38 23.15
C VAL A 5 15.30 -3.30 21.89
N GLY A 6 14.55 -4.33 21.56
CA GLY A 6 13.64 -4.31 20.41
C GLY A 6 12.46 -3.35 20.61
N SER A 7 11.93 -3.24 21.81
CA SER A 7 10.85 -2.31 22.13
C SER A 7 11.29 -0.84 22.10
N GLU A 8 12.49 -0.52 22.58
CA GLU A 8 13.03 0.84 22.53
C GLU A 8 13.30 1.31 21.09
N MET A 9 13.80 0.41 20.23
CA MET A 9 13.96 0.69 18.80
C MET A 9 12.60 0.99 18.13
N CYS A 10 11.60 0.14 18.32
CA CYS A 10 10.26 0.34 17.76
C CYS A 10 9.63 1.68 18.21
N ILE A 11 9.84 2.08 19.47
CA ILE A 11 9.34 3.36 19.99
C ILE A 11 10.04 4.53 19.30
N ARG A 12 11.38 4.50 19.23
CA ARG A 12 12.15 5.57 18.60
C ARG A 12 11.83 5.69 17.11
N ASP A 13 11.68 4.59 16.42
CA ASP A 13 11.35 4.58 15.00
C ASP A 13 9.92 5.10 14.75
N SER A 14 8.95 4.68 15.56
CA SER A 14 7.58 5.20 15.48
C SER A 14 7.50 6.71 15.81
N GLN A 15 8.35 7.20 16.71
CA GLN A 15 8.45 8.63 16.98
C GLN A 15 9.00 9.39 15.77
N LYS A 16 10.05 8.88 15.13
CA LYS A 16 10.61 9.47 13.90
C LYS A 16 9.59 9.46 12.77
N MET A 17 8.88 8.37 12.56
CA MET A 17 7.81 8.32 11.57
C MET A 17 6.73 9.36 11.88
N ASN A 18 6.37 9.56 13.15
CA ASN A 18 5.40 10.59 13.52
C ASN A 18 5.90 12.02 13.24
N GLU A 19 7.19 12.30 13.43
CA GLU A 19 7.81 13.58 13.04
C GLU A 19 7.78 13.82 11.53
N TRP A 20 7.87 12.75 10.75
CA TRP A 20 7.86 12.80 9.28
C TRP A 20 6.47 12.71 8.65
N TYR A 21 5.42 12.61 9.46
CA TYR A 21 4.05 12.67 8.95
C TYR A 21 3.73 14.08 8.45
N LYS A 22 3.26 14.18 7.21
CA LYS A 22 2.99 15.45 6.53
C LYS A 22 1.50 15.83 6.48
N GLY A 23 0.64 14.97 7.01
CA GLY A 23 -0.83 15.12 6.89
C GLY A 23 -1.39 14.32 5.73
N ASP A 24 -2.70 14.24 5.67
CA ASP A 24 -3.45 13.63 4.58
C ASP A 24 -3.04 12.18 4.22
N GLY A 25 -2.67 11.42 5.24
CA GLY A 25 -2.21 10.03 5.06
C GLY A 25 -0.78 9.89 4.54
N TRP A 26 -0.03 10.97 4.33
CA TRP A 26 1.32 10.90 3.77
C TRP A 26 2.42 11.06 4.83
N TYR A 27 3.42 10.19 4.74
CA TYR A 27 4.70 10.33 5.43
C TYR A 27 5.79 10.71 4.43
N SER A 28 6.73 11.55 4.86
CA SER A 28 8.02 11.61 4.16
C SER A 28 8.90 10.46 4.66
N ASP A 29 9.81 10.02 3.79
CA ASP A 29 10.85 9.07 4.17
C ASP A 29 12.13 9.85 4.46
N GLY A 30 12.16 10.45 5.62
CA GLY A 30 13.20 11.38 6.06
C GLY A 30 12.64 12.78 6.37
N PRO A 31 13.53 13.76 6.69
CA PRO A 31 13.11 15.11 7.06
C PRO A 31 12.48 15.89 5.91
N GLU A 32 12.90 15.61 4.68
CA GLU A 32 12.37 16.22 3.46
C GLU A 32 11.26 15.38 2.86
N ILE A 33 10.34 16.01 2.14
CA ILE A 33 9.25 15.29 1.52
C ILE A 33 9.75 14.44 0.34
N SER A 34 9.42 13.15 0.37
CA SER A 34 9.62 12.22 -0.73
C SER A 34 8.26 11.68 -1.18
N PHE A 35 7.91 11.91 -2.43
CA PHE A 35 6.68 11.39 -3.00
C PHE A 35 6.95 10.05 -3.68
N ASP A 36 6.83 8.98 -2.91
CA ASP A 36 7.06 7.61 -3.37
C ASP A 36 6.12 6.59 -2.68
N TYR A 37 6.18 5.35 -3.15
CA TYR A 37 5.35 4.27 -2.63
C TYR A 37 5.91 3.59 -1.37
N TYR A 38 6.99 4.11 -0.75
CA TYR A 38 7.41 3.65 0.57
C TYR A 38 6.30 3.76 1.62
N ASN A 39 5.41 4.73 1.45
CA ASN A 39 4.19 4.80 2.25
C ASN A 39 3.35 3.52 2.18
N ALA A 40 3.26 2.89 1.00
CA ALA A 40 2.42 1.73 0.74
C ALA A 40 2.98 0.42 1.28
N TYR A 41 4.29 0.18 1.09
CA TYR A 41 4.89 -1.15 1.37
C TYR A 41 5.89 -1.17 2.54
N VAL A 42 6.21 -0.03 3.11
CA VAL A 42 7.07 0.04 4.31
C VAL A 42 6.35 0.77 5.43
N ILE A 43 6.01 2.06 5.25
CA ILE A 43 5.64 2.92 6.37
C ILE A 43 4.29 2.52 6.96
N HIS A 44 3.21 2.58 6.19
CA HIS A 44 1.88 2.30 6.72
C HIS A 44 1.71 0.86 7.23
N PRO A 45 2.08 -0.19 6.47
CA PRO A 45 1.95 -1.55 6.96
C PRO A 45 2.72 -1.79 8.26
N MET A 46 3.99 -1.38 8.31
CA MET A 46 4.82 -1.57 9.51
C MET A 46 4.31 -0.75 10.69
N MET A 47 3.89 0.51 10.49
CA MET A 47 3.34 1.34 11.57
C MET A 47 2.09 0.72 12.18
N VAL A 48 1.17 0.19 11.36
CA VAL A 48 -0.04 -0.45 11.85
C VAL A 48 0.28 -1.75 12.58
N GLU A 49 1.10 -2.63 11.99
CA GLU A 49 1.43 -3.93 12.58
C GLU A 49 2.25 -3.82 13.86
N VAL A 50 3.24 -2.91 13.91
CA VAL A 50 4.05 -2.67 15.11
C VAL A 50 3.19 -2.08 16.22
N THR A 51 2.37 -1.06 15.92
CA THR A 51 1.50 -0.44 16.93
C THR A 51 0.42 -1.39 17.42
N GLU A 52 -0.09 -2.27 16.58
CA GLU A 52 -0.99 -3.37 16.99
C GLU A 52 -0.30 -4.33 17.95
N ALA A 53 0.92 -4.77 17.62
CA ALA A 53 1.66 -5.74 18.43
C ALA A 53 1.98 -5.22 19.85
N ILE A 54 2.15 -3.92 20.00
CA ILE A 54 2.48 -3.30 21.30
C ILE A 54 1.29 -2.61 21.99
N LYS A 55 0.07 -2.61 21.41
CA LYS A 55 -1.04 -1.81 21.88
C LYS A 55 -1.39 -2.04 23.35
N ASP A 56 -1.35 -3.29 23.81
CA ASP A 56 -1.72 -3.72 25.16
C ASP A 56 -0.52 -3.78 26.12
N THR A 57 0.64 -3.30 25.70
CA THR A 57 1.84 -3.25 26.54
C THR A 57 1.92 -1.92 27.33
N PRO A 58 2.59 -1.88 28.51
CA PRO A 58 2.78 -0.66 29.27
C PRO A 58 3.80 0.33 28.67
N ILE A 59 4.30 0.05 27.48
CA ILE A 59 5.30 0.86 26.80
C ILE A 59 4.69 2.17 26.31
N HIS A 60 5.39 3.28 26.48
CA HIS A 60 5.01 4.57 25.89
C HIS A 60 4.91 4.46 24.36
N LYS A 61 3.81 4.92 23.77
CA LYS A 61 3.53 4.82 22.33
C LYS A 61 3.40 6.22 21.76
N PRO A 62 4.38 6.73 21.02
CA PRO A 62 4.30 8.03 20.34
C PRO A 62 3.18 8.07 19.30
N VAL A 63 2.85 6.92 18.71
CA VAL A 63 1.73 6.70 17.79
C VAL A 63 0.90 5.53 18.32
N SER A 64 -0.40 5.74 18.51
CA SER A 64 -1.32 4.67 18.84
C SER A 64 -1.66 3.83 17.60
N PHE A 65 -2.15 2.60 17.83
CA PHE A 65 -2.68 1.78 16.74
C PHE A 65 -3.80 2.51 15.97
N ASP A 66 -4.75 3.11 16.68
CA ASP A 66 -5.89 3.81 16.05
C ASP A 66 -5.41 4.99 15.17
N LEU A 67 -4.38 5.71 15.62
CA LEU A 67 -3.82 6.80 14.84
C LEU A 67 -3.10 6.30 13.58
N ALA A 68 -2.26 5.28 13.71
CA ALA A 68 -1.57 4.64 12.58
C ALA A 68 -2.58 4.08 11.58
N PHE A 69 -3.61 3.41 12.08
CA PHE A 69 -4.66 2.82 11.26
C PHE A 69 -5.46 3.88 10.49
N ARG A 70 -5.93 4.95 11.15
CA ARG A 70 -6.65 6.04 10.47
C ARG A 70 -5.81 6.70 9.37
N ARG A 71 -4.51 6.90 9.61
CA ARG A 71 -3.59 7.43 8.60
C ARG A 71 -3.47 6.49 7.40
N MET A 72 -3.35 5.18 7.64
CA MET A 72 -3.33 4.18 6.56
C MET A 72 -4.65 4.13 5.79
N GLN A 73 -5.79 4.21 6.46
CA GLN A 73 -7.10 4.25 5.80
C GLN A 73 -7.22 5.47 4.87
N ARG A 74 -6.79 6.65 5.35
CA ARG A 74 -6.78 7.85 4.49
C ARG A 74 -5.85 7.68 3.30
N TYR A 75 -4.66 7.16 3.49
CA TYR A 75 -3.72 6.86 2.41
C TYR A 75 -4.33 5.89 1.39
N ASN A 76 -5.03 4.86 1.83
CA ASN A 76 -5.66 3.87 0.97
C ASN A 76 -6.76 4.46 0.07
N VAL A 77 -7.51 5.44 0.56
CA VAL A 77 -8.47 6.19 -0.27
C VAL A 77 -7.76 6.92 -1.42
N ILE A 78 -6.60 7.52 -1.14
CA ILE A 78 -5.82 8.22 -2.16
C ILE A 78 -5.23 7.23 -3.18
N ILE A 79 -4.64 6.13 -2.69
CA ILE A 79 -4.01 5.13 -3.56
C ILE A 79 -5.02 4.49 -4.52
N GLU A 80 -6.22 4.20 -4.07
CA GLU A 80 -7.29 3.70 -4.95
C GLU A 80 -7.60 4.71 -6.07
N ARG A 81 -7.69 6.00 -5.74
CA ARG A 81 -7.96 7.07 -6.71
C ARG A 81 -6.84 7.29 -7.73
N LEU A 82 -5.61 6.91 -7.40
CA LEU A 82 -4.47 6.99 -8.32
C LEU A 82 -4.49 5.89 -9.38
N ILE A 83 -5.35 4.89 -9.26
CA ILE A 83 -5.51 3.86 -10.30
C ILE A 83 -6.33 4.44 -11.45
N SER A 84 -5.71 4.62 -12.62
CA SER A 84 -6.37 5.14 -13.81
C SER A 84 -7.48 4.20 -14.31
N PRO A 85 -8.41 4.67 -15.15
CA PRO A 85 -9.45 3.81 -15.75
C PRO A 85 -8.90 2.57 -16.44
N GLU A 86 -7.69 2.64 -17.00
CA GLU A 86 -7.02 1.54 -17.70
C GLU A 86 -6.22 0.63 -16.76
N GLY A 87 -6.23 0.88 -15.44
CA GLY A 87 -5.46 0.12 -14.46
C GLY A 87 -3.97 0.47 -14.42
N ALA A 88 -3.59 1.66 -14.86
CA ALA A 88 -2.26 2.20 -14.62
C ALA A 88 -2.23 3.02 -13.33
N TYR A 89 -1.05 3.24 -12.79
CA TYR A 89 -0.82 4.16 -11.67
C TYR A 89 0.46 4.97 -11.90
N PRO A 90 0.63 6.13 -11.26
CA PRO A 90 1.79 6.99 -11.49
C PRO A 90 3.11 6.27 -11.26
N ALA A 91 4.02 6.37 -12.22
CA ALA A 91 5.38 5.85 -12.12
C ALA A 91 6.26 6.91 -11.43
N VAL A 92 6.21 6.97 -10.10
CA VAL A 92 6.91 7.98 -9.29
C VAL A 92 7.73 7.34 -8.18
N GLY A 93 8.80 8.03 -7.81
CA GLY A 93 9.67 7.64 -6.71
C GLY A 93 10.62 6.51 -7.06
N ARG A 94 11.24 5.97 -6.02
CA ARG A 94 12.21 4.86 -6.09
C ARG A 94 11.52 3.51 -5.90
N SER A 95 12.28 2.43 -6.07
CA SER A 95 11.82 1.04 -5.87
C SER A 95 10.63 0.64 -6.73
N MET A 96 10.52 1.25 -7.91
CA MET A 96 9.44 0.98 -8.87
C MET A 96 9.38 -0.48 -9.32
N THR A 97 10.50 -1.19 -9.22
CA THR A 97 10.60 -2.62 -9.54
C THR A 97 9.80 -3.52 -8.58
N TYR A 98 9.36 -3.01 -7.45
CA TYR A 98 8.49 -3.74 -6.51
C TYR A 98 7.01 -3.77 -6.94
N ARG A 99 6.68 -3.09 -8.03
CA ARG A 99 5.39 -3.21 -8.75
C ARG A 99 4.18 -3.12 -7.82
N LEU A 100 3.48 -4.25 -7.64
CA LEU A 100 2.24 -4.33 -6.85
C LEU A 100 2.42 -4.03 -5.36
N ALA A 101 3.66 -3.96 -4.84
CA ALA A 101 3.90 -3.49 -3.48
C ALA A 101 3.34 -2.08 -3.24
N ALA A 102 3.19 -1.26 -4.29
CA ALA A 102 2.50 0.03 -4.23
C ALA A 102 1.06 -0.05 -3.68
N PHE A 103 0.49 -1.24 -3.61
CA PHE A 103 -0.86 -1.50 -3.09
C PHE A 103 -0.87 -2.39 -1.84
N GLN A 104 0.28 -2.61 -1.19
CA GLN A 104 0.34 -3.45 0.01
C GLN A 104 -0.58 -2.93 1.11
N SER A 105 -0.59 -1.63 1.39
CA SER A 105 -1.43 -1.04 2.45
C SER A 105 -2.93 -1.25 2.18
N LEU A 106 -3.35 -1.11 0.92
CA LEU A 106 -4.72 -1.36 0.49
C LEU A 106 -5.07 -2.87 0.55
N GLY A 107 -4.16 -3.73 0.10
CA GLY A 107 -4.29 -5.18 0.20
C GLY A 107 -4.32 -5.68 1.65
N LEU A 108 -3.51 -5.10 2.53
CA LEU A 108 -3.47 -5.40 3.96
C LEU A 108 -4.79 -5.00 4.64
N SER A 109 -5.34 -3.85 4.29
CA SER A 109 -6.65 -3.42 4.77
C SER A 109 -7.75 -4.38 4.31
N ALA A 110 -7.75 -4.77 3.05
CA ALA A 110 -8.74 -5.73 2.53
C ALA A 110 -8.64 -7.09 3.24
N TRP A 111 -7.42 -7.54 3.54
CA TRP A 111 -7.18 -8.85 4.16
C TRP A 111 -7.44 -8.88 5.66
N LYS A 112 -6.94 -7.88 6.41
CA LYS A 112 -6.83 -8.01 7.89
C LYS A 112 -7.64 -6.97 8.66
N TYR A 113 -7.69 -5.73 8.20
CA TYR A 113 -8.14 -4.62 9.01
C TYR A 113 -9.49 -4.02 8.59
N GLY A 114 -9.99 -4.37 7.41
CA GLY A 114 -11.13 -3.73 6.79
C GLY A 114 -10.73 -2.55 5.89
N LEU A 115 -11.52 -2.35 4.84
CA LEU A 115 -11.34 -1.25 3.90
C LEU A 115 -11.83 0.07 4.49
N PRO A 116 -11.34 1.23 4.00
CA PRO A 116 -11.96 2.52 4.27
C PRO A 116 -13.46 2.50 3.98
N GLU A 117 -14.28 3.17 4.81
CA GLU A 117 -15.75 3.19 4.67
C GLU A 117 -16.24 3.65 3.28
N THR A 118 -15.45 4.46 2.60
CA THR A 118 -15.76 4.98 1.26
C THR A 118 -15.40 4.03 0.12
N LEU A 119 -14.77 2.89 0.41
CA LEU A 119 -14.33 1.90 -0.57
C LEU A 119 -15.05 0.56 -0.35
N THR A 120 -15.68 0.05 -1.41
CA THR A 120 -16.33 -1.27 -1.36
C THR A 120 -15.36 -2.39 -1.73
N ASN A 121 -15.66 -3.61 -1.28
CA ASN A 121 -14.89 -4.80 -1.64
C ASN A 121 -14.83 -5.04 -3.16
N GLY A 122 -15.97 -4.89 -3.84
CA GLY A 122 -16.07 -5.05 -5.29
C GLY A 122 -15.25 -4.03 -6.06
N GLN A 123 -15.25 -2.78 -5.60
CA GLN A 123 -14.48 -1.68 -6.16
C GLN A 123 -12.97 -1.93 -6.04
N VAL A 124 -12.48 -2.22 -4.84
CA VAL A 124 -11.04 -2.47 -4.60
C VAL A 124 -10.56 -3.70 -5.35
N ARG A 125 -11.33 -4.80 -5.33
CA ARG A 125 -10.99 -6.00 -6.09
C ARG A 125 -10.89 -5.71 -7.60
N SER A 126 -11.85 -4.97 -8.16
CA SER A 126 -11.84 -4.62 -9.59
C SER A 126 -10.63 -3.78 -9.96
N ALA A 127 -10.32 -2.75 -9.16
CA ALA A 127 -9.18 -1.88 -9.36
C ALA A 127 -7.86 -2.66 -9.33
N LEU A 128 -7.60 -3.39 -8.24
CA LEU A 128 -6.37 -4.18 -8.08
C LEU A 128 -6.21 -5.25 -9.16
N THR A 129 -7.30 -5.95 -9.52
CA THR A 129 -7.28 -6.96 -10.59
C THR A 129 -6.90 -6.33 -11.93
N THR A 130 -7.41 -5.13 -12.22
CA THR A 130 -7.11 -4.43 -13.48
C THR A 130 -5.64 -4.00 -13.52
N VAL A 131 -5.09 -3.48 -12.42
CA VAL A 131 -3.65 -3.18 -12.31
C VAL A 131 -2.80 -4.43 -12.55
N MET A 132 -3.13 -5.53 -11.88
CA MET A 132 -2.40 -6.80 -12.01
C MET A 132 -2.41 -7.29 -13.46
N LYS A 133 -3.58 -7.32 -14.09
CA LYS A 133 -3.72 -7.73 -15.50
C LYS A 133 -2.89 -6.84 -16.42
N ARG A 134 -3.00 -5.52 -16.27
CA ARG A 134 -2.24 -4.57 -17.10
C ARG A 134 -0.73 -4.77 -16.93
N MET A 135 -0.25 -4.87 -15.70
CA MET A 135 1.17 -4.98 -15.40
C MET A 135 1.78 -6.29 -15.94
N PHE A 136 1.07 -7.40 -15.79
CA PHE A 136 1.59 -8.71 -16.16
C PHE A 136 1.18 -9.20 -17.56
N SER A 137 0.35 -8.44 -18.29
CA SER A 137 0.01 -8.77 -19.69
C SER A 137 1.12 -8.48 -20.68
N GLN A 138 2.12 -7.69 -20.28
CA GLN A 138 3.26 -7.36 -21.15
C GLN A 138 4.32 -8.46 -21.10
N ASP A 139 4.94 -8.73 -22.24
CA ASP A 139 6.06 -9.66 -22.33
C ASP A 139 7.29 -9.18 -21.54
N GLY A 140 8.15 -10.11 -21.15
CA GLY A 140 9.40 -9.80 -20.47
C GLY A 140 9.29 -9.58 -18.96
N ASN A 141 8.09 -9.71 -18.36
CA ASN A 141 7.98 -9.68 -16.90
C ASN A 141 8.68 -10.87 -16.22
N PHE A 142 8.68 -12.02 -16.87
CA PHE A 142 9.32 -13.25 -16.38
C PHE A 142 10.38 -13.73 -17.38
N ASN A 143 11.45 -14.31 -16.85
CA ASN A 143 12.45 -14.98 -17.67
C ASN A 143 11.95 -16.38 -18.09
N LYS A 144 12.78 -17.12 -18.85
CA LYS A 144 12.42 -18.44 -19.37
C LYS A 144 12.22 -19.48 -18.26
N GLU A 145 12.83 -19.27 -17.11
CA GLU A 145 12.73 -20.13 -15.91
C GLU A 145 11.54 -19.72 -15.02
N GLY A 146 10.77 -18.68 -15.38
CA GLY A 146 9.61 -18.22 -14.64
C GLY A 146 9.91 -17.23 -13.49
N PHE A 147 11.15 -16.74 -13.38
CA PHE A 147 11.51 -15.74 -12.37
C PHE A 147 11.18 -14.33 -12.86
N LEU A 148 10.67 -13.50 -11.93
CA LEU A 148 10.35 -12.11 -12.19
C LEU A 148 11.64 -11.33 -12.52
N GLN A 149 11.56 -10.51 -13.57
CA GLN A 149 12.65 -9.66 -14.04
C GLN A 149 12.61 -8.27 -13.42
N LEU A 150 13.78 -7.64 -13.28
CA LEU A 150 13.89 -6.24 -12.89
C LEU A 150 13.13 -5.35 -13.87
N GLY A 151 12.24 -4.51 -13.36
CA GLY A 151 11.45 -3.58 -14.15
C GLY A 151 10.12 -3.21 -13.48
N PHE A 152 9.46 -2.21 -14.00
CA PHE A 152 8.11 -1.82 -13.62
C PHE A 152 7.07 -2.60 -14.43
N VAL A 153 7.20 -2.61 -15.75
CA VAL A 153 6.43 -3.47 -16.66
C VAL A 153 7.42 -4.07 -17.67
N GLY A 154 7.47 -5.41 -17.74
CA GLY A 154 8.48 -6.09 -18.54
C GLY A 154 9.88 -6.06 -17.89
N HIS A 155 10.92 -6.11 -18.70
CA HIS A 155 12.32 -6.10 -18.28
C HIS A 155 12.95 -4.71 -18.48
N GLN A 156 13.13 -3.97 -17.39
CA GLN A 156 13.64 -2.60 -17.36
C GLN A 156 14.74 -2.48 -16.29
N PRO A 157 15.91 -3.11 -16.46
CA PRO A 157 16.92 -3.22 -15.42
C PRO A 157 17.45 -1.86 -14.93
N ASN A 158 17.39 -0.82 -15.78
CA ASN A 158 17.84 0.53 -15.42
C ASN A 158 16.93 1.22 -14.37
N LEU A 159 15.76 0.65 -14.06
CA LEU A 159 14.89 1.15 -12.99
C LEU A 159 15.27 0.57 -11.61
N ALA A 160 16.22 -0.36 -11.55
CA ALA A 160 16.70 -0.90 -10.29
C ALA A 160 17.51 0.15 -9.54
N ASP A 161 17.16 0.38 -8.29
CA ASP A 161 18.01 1.14 -7.38
C ASP A 161 19.24 0.31 -7.01
N TYR A 162 20.29 0.94 -6.50
CA TYR A 162 21.55 0.27 -6.17
C TYR A 162 21.41 -0.89 -5.17
N TYR A 163 20.33 -0.93 -4.41
CA TYR A 163 20.00 -1.98 -3.44
C TYR A 163 19.03 -3.03 -3.99
N THR A 164 18.51 -2.84 -5.20
CA THR A 164 17.49 -3.72 -5.78
C THR A 164 18.16 -4.84 -6.56
N ASP A 165 17.80 -6.07 -6.24
CA ASP A 165 18.20 -7.27 -6.96
C ASP A 165 16.99 -8.14 -7.34
N ASN A 166 17.22 -9.23 -8.06
CA ASN A 166 16.16 -10.16 -8.44
C ASN A 166 15.47 -10.79 -7.22
N GLY A 167 16.19 -10.98 -6.11
CA GLY A 167 15.63 -11.52 -4.87
C GLY A 167 14.64 -10.56 -4.22
N SER A 168 14.91 -9.25 -4.26
CA SER A 168 14.02 -8.25 -3.65
C SER A 168 12.68 -8.08 -4.36
N LEU A 169 12.54 -8.62 -5.58
CA LEU A 169 11.27 -8.56 -6.34
C LEU A 169 10.13 -9.35 -5.71
N TYR A 170 10.40 -10.19 -4.69
CA TYR A 170 9.34 -10.82 -3.90
C TYR A 170 8.37 -9.78 -3.31
N MET A 171 8.81 -8.54 -3.11
CA MET A 171 7.96 -7.44 -2.66
C MET A 171 6.70 -7.26 -3.53
N THR A 172 6.77 -7.61 -4.82
CA THR A 172 5.62 -7.64 -5.71
C THR A 172 4.48 -8.51 -5.18
N SER A 173 4.77 -9.58 -4.44
CA SER A 173 3.77 -10.48 -3.86
C SER A 173 2.90 -9.81 -2.78
N LEU A 174 3.33 -8.70 -2.22
CA LEU A 174 2.58 -7.95 -1.21
C LEU A 174 1.26 -7.36 -1.75
N GLY A 175 1.15 -7.22 -3.08
CA GLY A 175 -0.13 -6.90 -3.72
C GLY A 175 -1.16 -8.03 -3.69
N PHE A 176 -0.75 -9.26 -3.38
CA PHE A 176 -1.61 -10.44 -3.33
C PHE A 176 -2.13 -10.78 -1.93
N LEU A 177 -1.95 -9.93 -0.93
CA LEU A 177 -2.44 -10.16 0.44
C LEU A 177 -3.92 -10.57 0.51
N PRO A 178 -4.84 -10.03 -0.31
CA PRO A 178 -6.24 -10.46 -0.30
C PRO A 178 -6.45 -11.95 -0.64
N LEU A 179 -5.49 -12.63 -1.28
CA LEU A 179 -5.58 -14.08 -1.52
C LEU A 179 -5.60 -14.91 -0.22
N GLY A 180 -5.22 -14.32 0.90
CA GLY A 180 -5.38 -14.94 2.22
C GLY A 180 -6.81 -15.00 2.75
N LEU A 181 -7.76 -14.34 2.09
CA LEU A 181 -9.18 -14.35 2.47
C LEU A 181 -9.87 -15.64 2.02
N PRO A 182 -10.81 -16.18 2.81
CA PRO A 182 -11.62 -17.32 2.40
C PRO A 182 -12.44 -16.99 1.14
N ALA A 183 -12.75 -18.01 0.34
CA ALA A 183 -13.41 -17.84 -0.95
C ALA A 183 -14.83 -17.23 -0.85
N ASP A 184 -15.49 -17.39 0.29
CA ASP A 184 -16.82 -16.85 0.59
C ASP A 184 -16.79 -15.45 1.19
N HIS A 185 -15.60 -14.88 1.40
CA HIS A 185 -15.48 -13.52 1.93
C HIS A 185 -16.08 -12.49 0.97
N PRO A 186 -16.72 -11.40 1.48
CA PRO A 186 -17.30 -10.34 0.66
C PRO A 186 -16.34 -9.72 -0.36
N PHE A 187 -15.04 -9.73 -0.10
CA PHE A 187 -14.05 -9.29 -1.07
C PHE A 187 -14.14 -10.07 -2.40
N TRP A 188 -14.44 -11.37 -2.34
CA TRP A 188 -14.58 -12.24 -3.52
C TRP A 188 -16.00 -12.31 -4.05
N THR A 189 -16.99 -12.33 -3.16
CA THR A 189 -18.40 -12.62 -3.53
C THR A 189 -19.21 -11.37 -3.86
N SER A 190 -18.79 -10.17 -3.45
CA SER A 190 -19.47 -8.94 -3.84
C SER A 190 -19.42 -8.74 -5.36
N PRO A 191 -20.47 -8.16 -5.98
CA PRO A 191 -20.43 -7.78 -7.39
C PRO A 191 -19.19 -6.93 -7.72
N ALA A 192 -18.72 -7.02 -8.95
CA ALA A 192 -17.67 -6.12 -9.43
C ALA A 192 -18.22 -4.69 -9.51
N GLU A 193 -17.45 -3.73 -9.02
CA GLU A 193 -17.79 -2.32 -9.04
C GLU A 193 -16.68 -1.50 -9.67
N GLU A 194 -17.07 -0.38 -10.28
CA GLU A 194 -16.12 0.58 -10.82
C GLU A 194 -15.43 1.35 -9.69
N TRP A 195 -14.12 1.48 -9.77
CA TRP A 195 -13.35 2.28 -8.82
C TRP A 195 -13.46 3.78 -9.12
N THR A 196 -13.01 4.61 -8.19
CA THR A 196 -13.24 6.04 -8.20
C THR A 196 -12.81 6.72 -9.50
N SER A 197 -11.61 6.45 -9.98
CA SER A 197 -11.09 7.06 -11.22
C SER A 197 -11.86 6.59 -12.45
N LEU A 198 -12.26 5.31 -12.52
CA LEU A 198 -13.08 4.81 -13.63
C LEU A 198 -14.45 5.50 -13.67
N ARG A 199 -15.10 5.70 -12.52
CA ARG A 199 -16.35 6.48 -12.43
C ARG A 199 -16.14 7.93 -12.86
N ALA A 200 -15.10 8.57 -12.35
CA ALA A 200 -14.82 9.99 -12.61
C ALA A 200 -14.64 10.27 -14.11
N TRP A 201 -13.78 9.50 -14.77
CA TRP A 201 -13.53 9.65 -16.20
C TRP A 201 -14.69 9.14 -17.07
N GLY A 202 -15.54 8.26 -16.52
CA GLY A 202 -16.81 7.85 -17.15
C GLY A 202 -17.95 8.82 -16.98
N GLY A 203 -17.73 10.00 -16.36
CA GLY A 203 -18.77 11.01 -16.12
C GLY A 203 -19.83 10.59 -15.08
N LYS A 204 -19.53 9.59 -14.25
CA LYS A 204 -20.44 9.09 -13.21
C LYS A 204 -20.21 9.78 -11.87
N VAL A 205 -21.21 9.73 -11.01
CA VAL A 205 -21.10 10.26 -9.64
C VAL A 205 -20.09 9.43 -8.84
N PHE A 206 -19.20 10.10 -8.14
CA PHE A 206 -18.26 9.51 -7.21
C PHE A 206 -18.10 10.41 -5.96
N PRO A 207 -17.64 9.88 -4.82
CA PRO A 207 -17.44 10.66 -3.61
C PRO A 207 -16.38 11.76 -3.82
N LYS A 208 -16.71 13.00 -3.45
CA LYS A 208 -15.73 14.09 -3.44
C LYS A 208 -14.66 13.78 -2.40
N ASP A 209 -13.42 14.09 -2.72
CA ASP A 209 -12.31 13.96 -1.82
C ASP A 209 -12.08 15.22 -0.98
N TYR A 210 -11.77 15.03 0.30
CA TYR A 210 -11.42 16.10 1.23
C TYR A 210 -10.15 15.68 1.95
N HIS A 211 -9.23 16.63 2.11
CA HIS A 211 -8.03 16.34 2.87
C HIS A 211 -8.37 16.09 4.36
N GLU A 212 -7.58 15.23 5.00
CA GLU A 212 -7.70 14.92 6.41
C GLU A 212 -6.36 15.16 7.13
N SER A 213 -6.34 16.02 8.12
CA SER A 213 -5.10 16.33 8.81
C SER A 213 -4.53 15.13 9.60
N ILE A 214 -5.34 14.46 10.38
CA ILE A 214 -5.01 13.27 11.20
C ILE A 214 -3.65 13.41 11.91
N MET A 215 -3.38 14.58 12.47
CA MET A 215 -2.10 14.87 13.13
C MET A 215 -1.97 14.21 14.52
N LYS A 216 -3.11 13.95 15.18
CA LYS A 216 -3.18 13.35 16.53
C LYS A 216 -4.31 12.34 16.62
#